data_983b2f595d49a1dee7273973656d11d6
#
_entry.id   983b2f595d49a1dee7273973656d11d6
#
_cell.length_a   1.000
_cell.length_b   1.000
_cell.length_c   1.000
_cell.angle_alpha   90.00
_cell.angle_beta   90.00
_cell.angle_gamma   90.00
#
_symmetry.space_group_name_H-M   'P 1'
#
loop_
_entity.id
_entity.type
_entity.pdbx_description
1 polymer ?
#
loop_
_entity_poly.entity_id
_entity_poly.type
_entity_poly.pdbx_seq_one_letter_code
_entity_poly.pdbx_strand_id
1 'polypeptide(L)'
;MLTKRQKEILDFVQSYQKKKGISPSLREIGKHFKLSSLSTIHHHLKSLQDKGYLYKEENRPRSISINEGEPLIKIPLLGIIAAGQPIEAIANQSESIAIPKTKIQQGQEYFALKVLGQSMIDENINDGDIVLVRQQAVAENGQKIVALIDNCEATLKTFFKERGQIRLQPANKSFEPIIIKNGEREFSVQGVVIDVIRNEVASPEILEKYEIKKSVSKYRELPLNKLICGDAIEELKKLPNNSVDLVIADPPYWKVINEKWDYQWRTGADYIYWTKQWIKEVARVVKKTGSFYLFGYFRTLSYLLPEIERENFSLRQQIIINKGIKVVSGRATKNYKMFPNVTESILFFNYNHQPEIKKFLLEKQKEKGLTAKQINETMEVKSNGGGLWSLYTGENILAQVPTKEQWEKLEKILGFRKPYSEVNFIFNAQMGFTDVWEDIDFYKEKRYHPTQKPLKLIERIIKASSNEGMTVLDPFIGAGSTALICINHKRNYIGIDIDEEYIKVSKERIKELKNTPTLF
;
A
#
# COMPACT_ATOMS: atom_id res chain seq x y z
N MET A 1 -24.56 -29.99 9.87
CA MET A 1 -24.37 -30.98 10.96
C MET A 1 -23.48 -32.10 10.47
N LEU A 2 -22.69 -32.72 11.37
CA LEU A 2 -21.92 -33.91 11.07
C LEU A 2 -22.81 -35.13 11.11
N THR A 3 -22.60 -36.08 10.20
CA THR A 3 -23.20 -37.41 10.36
C THR A 3 -22.54 -38.14 11.52
N LYS A 4 -23.21 -39.15 12.11
CA LYS A 4 -22.65 -39.95 13.20
C LYS A 4 -21.24 -40.46 12.85
N ARG A 5 -21.06 -40.95 11.62
CA ARG A 5 -19.77 -41.48 11.14
C ARG A 5 -18.69 -40.43 10.99
N GLN A 6 -19.04 -39.23 10.53
CA GLN A 6 -18.11 -38.12 10.44
C GLN A 6 -17.63 -37.67 11.81
N LYS A 7 -18.51 -37.62 12.81
CA LYS A 7 -18.16 -37.28 14.19
C LYS A 7 -17.19 -38.32 14.78
N GLU A 8 -17.50 -39.60 14.63
CA GLU A 8 -16.63 -40.69 15.09
C GLU A 8 -15.22 -40.62 14.50
N ILE A 9 -15.11 -40.31 13.18
CA ILE A 9 -13.81 -40.14 12.51
C ILE A 9 -13.04 -38.93 13.06
N LEU A 10 -13.72 -37.80 13.29
CA LEU A 10 -13.11 -36.60 13.86
C LEU A 10 -12.58 -36.88 15.27
N ASP A 11 -13.41 -37.47 16.13
CA ASP A 11 -13.06 -37.82 17.52
C ASP A 11 -11.87 -38.81 17.57
N PHE A 12 -11.82 -39.75 16.63
CA PHE A 12 -10.69 -40.68 16.50
C PHE A 12 -9.40 -39.96 16.11
N VAL A 13 -9.43 -39.07 15.12
CA VAL A 13 -8.25 -38.31 14.68
C VAL A 13 -7.73 -37.47 15.82
N GLN A 14 -8.62 -36.82 16.57
CA GLN A 14 -8.27 -35.97 17.72
C GLN A 14 -7.61 -36.77 18.86
N SER A 15 -8.22 -37.91 19.23
CA SER A 15 -7.67 -38.77 20.28
C SER A 15 -6.36 -39.44 19.87
N TYR A 16 -6.19 -39.77 18.58
CA TYR A 16 -4.96 -40.32 18.05
C TYR A 16 -3.81 -39.31 18.11
N GLN A 17 -4.08 -38.06 17.70
CA GLN A 17 -3.10 -36.95 17.78
C GLN A 17 -2.68 -36.64 19.22
N LYS A 18 -3.65 -36.57 20.16
CA LYS A 18 -3.35 -36.41 21.60
C LYS A 18 -2.48 -37.51 22.16
N LYS A 19 -2.73 -38.75 21.75
CA LYS A 19 -2.03 -39.94 22.29
C LYS A 19 -0.67 -40.19 21.66
N LYS A 20 -0.49 -39.88 20.38
CA LYS A 20 0.72 -40.22 19.61
C LYS A 20 1.55 -39.05 19.15
N GLY A 21 1.08 -37.81 19.33
CA GLY A 21 1.77 -36.58 18.88
C GLY A 21 1.83 -36.40 17.34
N ILE A 22 1.22 -37.32 16.58
CA ILE A 22 1.22 -37.32 15.11
C ILE A 22 -0.17 -37.63 14.59
N SER A 23 -0.49 -37.18 13.37
CA SER A 23 -1.74 -37.45 12.71
C SER A 23 -1.83 -38.90 12.20
N PRO A 24 -3.00 -39.56 12.27
CA PRO A 24 -3.19 -40.90 11.69
C PRO A 24 -3.13 -40.85 10.16
N SER A 25 -2.61 -41.92 9.56
CA SER A 25 -2.70 -42.17 8.12
C SER A 25 -4.10 -42.65 7.74
N LEU A 26 -4.48 -42.55 6.45
CA LEU A 26 -5.74 -43.08 5.95
C LEU A 26 -5.92 -44.58 6.24
N ARG A 27 -4.82 -45.36 6.20
CA ARG A 27 -4.85 -46.78 6.51
C ARG A 27 -5.15 -47.06 7.98
N GLU A 28 -4.62 -46.26 8.90
CA GLU A 28 -4.88 -46.38 10.34
C GLU A 28 -6.33 -45.99 10.67
N ILE A 29 -6.89 -44.98 10.00
CA ILE A 29 -8.31 -44.62 10.11
C ILE A 29 -9.15 -45.81 9.59
N GLY A 30 -8.81 -46.34 8.40
CA GLY A 30 -9.50 -47.47 7.80
C GLY A 30 -9.50 -48.70 8.70
N LYS A 31 -8.35 -49.07 9.27
CA LYS A 31 -8.20 -50.19 10.20
C LYS A 31 -9.06 -50.02 11.46
N HIS A 32 -9.08 -48.82 12.03
CA HIS A 32 -9.88 -48.53 13.24
C HIS A 32 -11.38 -48.69 12.99
N PHE A 33 -11.87 -48.17 11.86
CA PHE A 33 -13.30 -48.20 11.52
C PHE A 33 -13.73 -49.43 10.71
N LYS A 34 -12.81 -50.38 10.48
CA LYS A 34 -13.06 -51.58 9.66
C LYS A 34 -13.58 -51.24 8.26
N LEU A 35 -13.06 -50.17 7.67
CA LEU A 35 -13.39 -49.73 6.32
C LEU A 35 -12.36 -50.28 5.34
N SER A 36 -12.79 -51.11 4.40
CA SER A 36 -11.94 -51.75 3.38
C SER A 36 -11.53 -50.77 2.25
N SER A 37 -12.34 -49.74 1.99
CA SER A 37 -12.09 -48.77 0.93
C SER A 37 -11.47 -47.49 1.44
N LEU A 38 -10.28 -47.16 0.96
CA LEU A 38 -9.63 -45.86 1.20
C LEU A 38 -10.41 -44.70 0.58
N SER A 39 -11.16 -44.94 -0.49
CA SER A 39 -12.02 -43.95 -1.14
C SER A 39 -13.14 -43.47 -0.21
N THR A 40 -13.74 -44.35 0.58
CA THR A 40 -14.76 -43.99 1.57
C THR A 40 -14.20 -43.09 2.67
N ILE A 41 -12.97 -43.37 3.13
CA ILE A 41 -12.29 -42.54 4.13
C ILE A 41 -11.97 -41.18 3.55
N HIS A 42 -11.46 -41.15 2.31
CA HIS A 42 -11.18 -39.90 1.59
C HIS A 42 -12.43 -39.04 1.46
N HIS A 43 -13.58 -39.63 1.13
CA HIS A 43 -14.86 -38.95 1.03
C HIS A 43 -15.29 -38.34 2.38
N HIS A 44 -15.17 -39.09 3.48
CA HIS A 44 -15.49 -38.55 4.81
C HIS A 44 -14.57 -37.44 5.24
N LEU A 45 -13.25 -37.56 5.00
CA LEU A 45 -12.28 -36.52 5.34
C LEU A 45 -12.48 -35.28 4.48
N LYS A 46 -12.75 -35.42 3.17
CA LYS A 46 -13.07 -34.29 2.29
C LYS A 46 -14.33 -33.59 2.76
N SER A 47 -15.38 -34.30 3.11
CA SER A 47 -16.61 -33.73 3.65
C SER A 47 -16.39 -33.03 5.01
N LEU A 48 -15.49 -33.54 5.86
CA LEU A 48 -15.09 -32.86 7.11
C LEU A 48 -14.27 -31.61 6.85
N GLN A 49 -13.41 -31.63 5.83
CA GLN A 49 -12.64 -30.47 5.37
C GLN A 49 -13.55 -29.40 4.75
N ASP A 50 -14.47 -29.79 3.88
CA ASP A 50 -15.48 -28.91 3.26
C ASP A 50 -16.39 -28.25 4.32
N LYS A 51 -16.61 -28.94 5.44
CA LYS A 51 -17.36 -28.47 6.61
C LYS A 51 -16.49 -27.69 7.61
N GLY A 52 -15.17 -27.53 7.35
CA GLY A 52 -14.25 -26.75 8.17
C GLY A 52 -13.77 -27.38 9.48
N TYR A 53 -14.02 -28.69 9.71
CA TYR A 53 -13.62 -29.37 10.96
C TYR A 53 -12.18 -29.86 10.97
N LEU A 54 -11.57 -30.03 9.81
CA LEU A 54 -10.16 -30.39 9.67
C LEU A 54 -9.59 -29.84 8.36
N TYR A 55 -8.26 -29.81 8.28
CA TYR A 55 -7.50 -29.52 7.07
C TYR A 55 -6.58 -30.70 6.76
N LYS A 56 -6.44 -31.07 5.48
CA LYS A 56 -5.52 -32.11 5.00
C LYS A 56 -4.81 -31.62 3.75
N GLU A 57 -3.48 -31.61 3.75
CA GLU A 57 -2.70 -31.32 2.54
C GLU A 57 -2.84 -32.46 1.51
N GLU A 58 -3.02 -32.10 0.24
CA GLU A 58 -3.08 -33.10 -0.84
C GLU A 58 -1.72 -33.78 -1.01
N ASN A 59 -1.72 -35.08 -1.24
CA ASN A 59 -0.56 -35.94 -1.48
C ASN A 59 0.49 -36.00 -0.34
N ARG A 60 0.18 -35.49 0.84
CA ARG A 60 1.09 -35.56 1.99
C ARG A 60 0.52 -36.53 3.05
N PRO A 61 1.24 -37.63 3.37
CA PRO A 61 0.80 -38.55 4.42
C PRO A 61 0.87 -37.89 5.80
N ARG A 62 -0.08 -38.22 6.69
CA ARG A 62 -0.14 -37.70 8.08
C ARG A 62 -0.25 -36.19 8.21
N SER A 63 -0.89 -35.53 7.23
CA SER A 63 -1.06 -34.08 7.18
C SER A 63 -2.42 -33.58 7.68
N ILE A 64 -3.18 -34.43 8.40
CA ILE A 64 -4.49 -34.03 8.93
C ILE A 64 -4.27 -33.17 10.16
N SER A 65 -4.71 -31.91 10.13
CA SER A 65 -4.81 -31.02 11.28
C SER A 65 -6.29 -30.81 11.63
N ILE A 66 -6.61 -30.85 12.92
CA ILE A 66 -7.97 -30.60 13.41
C ILE A 66 -8.08 -29.12 13.75
N ASN A 67 -9.14 -28.49 13.29
CA ASN A 67 -9.52 -27.17 13.78
C ASN A 67 -10.15 -27.34 15.15
N GLU A 68 -9.44 -26.98 16.22
CA GLU A 68 -9.93 -27.02 17.59
C GLU A 68 -10.96 -25.91 17.90
N GLY A 69 -11.42 -25.19 16.85
CA GLY A 69 -12.42 -24.11 16.94
C GLY A 69 -13.76 -24.49 16.30
N GLU A 70 -14.72 -23.57 16.43
CA GLU A 70 -16.02 -23.67 15.76
C GLU A 70 -15.85 -23.77 14.22
N PRO A 71 -16.75 -24.52 13.51
CA PRO A 71 -16.68 -24.63 12.06
C PRO A 71 -16.75 -23.26 11.41
N LEU A 72 -15.75 -22.95 10.61
CA LEU A 72 -15.63 -21.71 9.88
C LEU A 72 -16.33 -21.78 8.52
N ILE A 73 -16.95 -20.69 8.12
CA ILE A 73 -17.50 -20.50 6.78
C ILE A 73 -16.78 -19.33 6.09
N LYS A 74 -16.56 -19.47 4.79
CA LYS A 74 -15.97 -18.39 3.99
C LYS A 74 -17.05 -17.41 3.55
N ILE A 75 -16.84 -16.13 3.87
CA ILE A 75 -17.70 -15.01 3.44
C ILE A 75 -16.88 -14.16 2.46
N PRO A 76 -17.45 -13.78 1.29
CA PRO A 76 -16.74 -12.96 0.34
C PRO A 76 -16.44 -11.56 0.94
N LEU A 77 -15.21 -11.10 0.77
CA LEU A 77 -14.78 -9.73 1.07
C LEU A 77 -14.94 -8.90 -0.21
N LEU A 78 -16.00 -8.09 -0.29
CA LEU A 78 -16.38 -7.39 -1.54
C LEU A 78 -15.59 -6.10 -1.77
N GLY A 79 -14.80 -5.62 -0.81
CA GLY A 79 -13.99 -4.43 -0.98
C GLY A 79 -13.90 -3.55 0.25
N ILE A 80 -13.63 -2.26 0.03
CA ILE A 80 -13.42 -1.25 1.08
C ILE A 80 -14.62 -0.31 1.07
N ILE A 81 -15.17 0.01 2.25
CA ILE A 81 -16.19 1.05 2.42
C ILE A 81 -15.55 2.29 3.00
N ALA A 82 -15.55 3.39 2.23
CA ALA A 82 -15.01 4.67 2.66
C ALA A 82 -16.14 5.61 3.10
N ALA A 83 -15.89 6.40 4.12
CA ALA A 83 -16.75 7.53 4.44
C ALA A 83 -16.45 8.66 3.45
N GLY A 84 -17.30 8.82 2.40
CA GLY A 84 -17.30 10.01 1.54
C GLY A 84 -16.65 9.89 0.17
N GLN A 85 -16.38 8.68 -0.36
CA GLN A 85 -15.99 8.52 -1.77
C GLN A 85 -16.71 7.32 -2.42
N PRO A 86 -17.02 7.40 -3.76
CA PRO A 86 -17.76 6.36 -4.44
C PRO A 86 -16.98 5.04 -4.47
N ILE A 87 -17.65 3.96 -4.08
CA ILE A 87 -17.18 2.62 -4.38
C ILE A 87 -17.82 2.22 -5.72
N GLU A 88 -17.03 2.19 -6.79
CA GLU A 88 -17.36 1.26 -7.85
C GLU A 88 -17.38 -0.13 -7.24
N ALA A 89 -18.51 -0.80 -7.30
CA ALA A 89 -18.69 -2.17 -6.85
C ALA A 89 -17.83 -3.08 -7.73
N ILE A 90 -16.54 -3.16 -7.41
CA ILE A 90 -15.66 -4.19 -7.94
C ILE A 90 -15.96 -5.41 -7.07
N ALA A 91 -16.89 -6.24 -7.55
CA ALA A 91 -17.11 -7.58 -7.04
C ALA A 91 -15.85 -8.41 -7.31
N ASN A 92 -14.83 -8.26 -6.49
CA ASN A 92 -13.69 -9.17 -6.45
C ASN A 92 -14.13 -10.43 -5.69
N GLN A 93 -14.68 -11.40 -6.41
CA GLN A 93 -15.10 -12.72 -5.88
C GLN A 93 -13.92 -13.57 -5.37
N SER A 94 -12.70 -13.05 -5.25
CA SER A 94 -11.49 -13.82 -4.94
C SER A 94 -11.04 -13.74 -3.48
N GLU A 95 -11.43 -12.72 -2.73
CA GLU A 95 -11.09 -12.62 -1.30
C GLU A 95 -12.25 -13.08 -0.42
N SER A 96 -11.94 -13.85 0.60
CA SER A 96 -12.94 -14.31 1.58
C SER A 96 -12.34 -14.33 2.97
N ILE A 97 -13.15 -13.99 3.96
CA ILE A 97 -12.80 -14.13 5.37
C ILE A 97 -13.45 -15.40 5.92
N ALA A 98 -12.76 -16.06 6.85
CA ALA A 98 -13.27 -17.21 7.56
C ALA A 98 -13.90 -16.77 8.87
N ILE A 99 -15.20 -17.00 9.07
CA ILE A 99 -15.93 -16.64 10.29
C ILE A 99 -16.61 -17.86 10.90
N PRO A 100 -16.82 -17.89 12.22
CA PRO A 100 -17.57 -18.96 12.89
C PRO A 100 -18.99 -19.09 12.31
N LYS A 101 -19.39 -20.32 12.01
CA LYS A 101 -20.72 -20.60 11.44
C LYS A 101 -21.87 -20.17 12.36
N THR A 102 -21.61 -20.06 13.65
CA THR A 102 -22.57 -19.60 14.67
C THR A 102 -22.95 -18.13 14.51
N LYS A 103 -22.12 -17.34 13.84
CA LYS A 103 -22.37 -15.89 13.58
C LYS A 103 -23.31 -15.63 12.40
N ILE A 104 -23.69 -16.67 11.64
CA ILE A 104 -24.56 -16.54 10.47
C ILE A 104 -25.81 -17.38 10.58
N GLN A 105 -26.91 -16.90 10.00
CA GLN A 105 -28.19 -17.62 9.90
C GLN A 105 -28.25 -18.37 8.55
N GLN A 106 -28.72 -19.59 8.58
CA GLN A 106 -28.86 -20.41 7.38
C GLN A 106 -29.92 -19.84 6.42
N GLY A 107 -29.60 -19.76 5.12
CA GLY A 107 -30.53 -19.23 4.11
C GLY A 107 -30.46 -17.72 3.88
N GLN A 108 -29.51 -17.04 4.52
CA GLN A 108 -29.23 -15.60 4.30
C GLN A 108 -27.89 -15.42 3.60
N GLU A 109 -27.78 -14.38 2.78
CA GLU A 109 -26.54 -14.01 2.12
C GLU A 109 -25.76 -13.01 2.95
N TYR A 110 -24.44 -13.13 2.96
CA TYR A 110 -23.51 -12.30 3.73
C TYR A 110 -22.33 -11.90 2.87
N PHE A 111 -21.85 -10.71 3.13
CA PHE A 111 -20.58 -10.23 2.60
C PHE A 111 -19.82 -9.46 3.68
N ALA A 112 -18.54 -9.26 3.46
CA ALA A 112 -17.70 -8.47 4.34
C ALA A 112 -17.16 -7.25 3.59
N LEU A 113 -16.93 -6.15 4.33
CA LEU A 113 -16.28 -4.94 3.84
C LEU A 113 -15.22 -4.48 4.84
N LYS A 114 -14.08 -4.02 4.33
CA LYS A 114 -13.08 -3.35 5.15
C LYS A 114 -13.47 -1.89 5.32
N VAL A 115 -13.50 -1.41 6.56
CA VAL A 115 -13.83 -0.03 6.90
C VAL A 115 -12.64 0.88 6.63
N LEU A 116 -12.89 2.01 6.01
CA LEU A 116 -11.92 3.08 5.83
C LEU A 116 -12.48 4.37 6.45
N GLY A 117 -11.68 5.01 7.32
CA GLY A 117 -12.04 6.26 7.98
C GLY A 117 -12.65 6.10 9.37
N GLN A 118 -12.96 7.23 10.00
CA GLN A 118 -13.29 7.31 11.44
C GLN A 118 -14.72 7.73 11.73
N SER A 119 -15.63 7.70 10.74
CA SER A 119 -16.99 8.21 10.93
C SER A 119 -17.87 7.39 11.87
N MET A 120 -17.42 6.21 12.31
CA MET A 120 -18.16 5.30 13.18
C MET A 120 -17.37 4.92 14.47
N ILE A 121 -16.37 5.73 14.84
CA ILE A 121 -15.43 5.43 15.93
C ILE A 121 -16.11 5.38 17.31
N ASP A 122 -17.12 6.21 17.55
CA ASP A 122 -17.87 6.23 18.83
C ASP A 122 -18.72 4.96 19.01
N GLU A 123 -18.90 4.17 17.97
CA GLU A 123 -19.56 2.85 17.97
C GLU A 123 -18.54 1.70 17.90
N ASN A 124 -17.26 2.00 18.22
CA ASN A 124 -16.13 1.06 18.18
C ASN A 124 -15.93 0.37 16.82
N ILE A 125 -16.21 1.07 15.72
CA ILE A 125 -15.84 0.66 14.37
C ILE A 125 -14.72 1.57 13.91
N ASN A 126 -13.51 1.03 13.86
CA ASN A 126 -12.29 1.76 13.58
C ASN A 126 -11.85 1.61 12.12
N ASP A 127 -10.96 2.50 11.71
CA ASP A 127 -10.27 2.36 10.43
C ASP A 127 -9.52 1.03 10.35
N GLY A 128 -9.71 0.29 9.26
CA GLY A 128 -9.11 -1.03 9.04
C GLY A 128 -9.92 -2.21 9.56
N ASP A 129 -10.97 -2.02 10.38
CA ASP A 129 -11.86 -3.09 10.82
C ASP A 129 -12.61 -3.72 9.62
N ILE A 130 -13.05 -4.96 9.79
CA ILE A 130 -13.89 -5.64 8.80
C ILE A 130 -15.30 -5.77 9.37
N VAL A 131 -16.28 -5.22 8.67
CA VAL A 131 -17.70 -5.38 9.02
C VAL A 131 -18.30 -6.56 8.28
N LEU A 132 -18.98 -7.43 9.02
CA LEU A 132 -19.79 -8.51 8.47
C LEU A 132 -21.21 -7.98 8.22
N VAL A 133 -21.65 -8.03 6.98
CA VAL A 133 -22.91 -7.45 6.53
C VAL A 133 -23.85 -8.55 6.08
N ARG A 134 -25.06 -8.56 6.60
CA ARG A 134 -26.16 -9.38 6.08
C ARG A 134 -26.84 -8.61 4.95
N GLN A 135 -26.88 -9.22 3.77
CA GLN A 135 -27.49 -8.60 2.60
C GLN A 135 -29.01 -8.49 2.76
N GLN A 136 -29.51 -7.28 2.73
CA GLN A 136 -30.95 -7.00 2.76
C GLN A 136 -31.24 -5.56 2.30
N ALA A 137 -32.41 -5.34 1.68
CA ALA A 137 -32.81 -4.07 1.11
C ALA A 137 -33.56 -3.15 2.10
N VAL A 138 -33.87 -3.61 3.29
CA VAL A 138 -34.64 -2.87 4.31
C VAL A 138 -33.87 -2.84 5.62
N ALA A 139 -33.92 -1.71 6.29
CA ALA A 139 -33.32 -1.52 7.61
C ALA A 139 -34.29 -0.86 8.59
N GLU A 140 -34.09 -1.13 9.88
CA GLU A 140 -34.82 -0.51 10.99
C GLU A 140 -34.05 0.67 11.57
N ASN A 141 -34.75 1.61 12.20
CA ASN A 141 -34.12 2.74 12.86
C ASN A 141 -33.12 2.30 13.92
N GLY A 142 -31.94 2.88 13.89
CA GLY A 142 -30.85 2.56 14.81
C GLY A 142 -29.93 1.44 14.32
N GLN A 143 -30.22 0.77 13.21
CA GLN A 143 -29.33 -0.23 12.65
C GLN A 143 -28.16 0.42 11.91
N LYS A 144 -26.99 -0.18 12.03
CA LYS A 144 -25.80 0.17 11.24
C LYS A 144 -25.95 -0.47 9.86
N ILE A 145 -25.93 0.34 8.81
CA ILE A 145 -26.15 -0.12 7.46
C ILE A 145 -24.99 0.24 6.52
N VAL A 146 -24.82 -0.57 5.53
CA VAL A 146 -24.14 -0.20 4.29
C VAL A 146 -25.20 0.31 3.34
N ALA A 147 -25.09 1.57 2.94
CA ALA A 147 -26.02 2.24 2.01
C ALA A 147 -25.28 2.69 0.76
N LEU A 148 -26.00 2.73 -0.36
CA LEU A 148 -25.56 3.31 -1.62
C LEU A 148 -26.43 4.53 -1.91
N ILE A 149 -25.80 5.67 -2.18
CA ILE A 149 -26.43 6.95 -2.52
C ILE A 149 -26.08 7.26 -3.97
N ASP A 150 -27.07 7.66 -4.77
CA ASP A 150 -26.96 7.97 -6.21
C ASP A 150 -26.25 6.85 -7.01
N ASN A 151 -26.43 5.60 -6.59
CA ASN A 151 -25.81 4.39 -7.18
C ASN A 151 -24.26 4.43 -7.29
N CYS A 152 -23.61 5.37 -6.61
CA CYS A 152 -22.16 5.55 -6.69
C CYS A 152 -21.47 5.79 -5.33
N GLU A 153 -22.16 6.31 -4.31
CA GLU A 153 -21.56 6.60 -3.01
C GLU A 153 -21.96 5.54 -1.97
N ALA A 154 -21.08 4.60 -1.67
CA ALA A 154 -21.29 3.65 -0.57
C ALA A 154 -20.84 4.24 0.75
N THR A 155 -21.65 4.12 1.81
CA THR A 155 -21.36 4.63 3.13
C THR A 155 -21.82 3.69 4.24
N LEU A 156 -21.09 3.70 5.37
CA LEU A 156 -21.46 3.01 6.61
C LEU A 156 -21.92 4.04 7.63
N LYS A 157 -23.18 3.98 8.04
CA LYS A 157 -23.80 4.91 9.00
C LYS A 157 -24.90 4.20 9.80
N THR A 158 -25.35 4.85 10.88
CA THR A 158 -26.57 4.44 11.57
C THR A 158 -27.79 5.03 10.86
N PHE A 159 -28.73 4.17 10.53
CA PHE A 159 -29.91 4.51 9.74
C PHE A 159 -31.06 5.01 10.60
N PHE A 160 -31.70 6.10 10.16
CA PHE A 160 -32.96 6.59 10.72
C PHE A 160 -33.89 7.03 9.59
N LYS A 161 -35.07 6.41 9.54
CA LYS A 161 -36.17 6.83 8.68
C LYS A 161 -37.07 7.79 9.46
N GLU A 162 -37.10 9.03 9.03
CA GLU A 162 -37.87 10.13 9.62
C GLU A 162 -39.01 10.56 8.67
N ARG A 163 -39.90 11.42 9.15
CA ARG A 163 -41.02 11.89 8.33
C ARG A 163 -40.54 12.72 7.12
N GLY A 164 -40.60 12.13 5.93
CA GLY A 164 -40.22 12.78 4.66
C GLY A 164 -38.73 12.78 4.34
N GLN A 165 -37.89 12.09 5.15
CA GLN A 165 -36.45 12.01 4.90
C GLN A 165 -35.81 10.76 5.52
N ILE A 166 -34.60 10.46 5.05
CA ILE A 166 -33.70 9.49 5.65
C ILE A 166 -32.52 10.25 6.25
N ARG A 167 -32.17 9.94 7.48
CA ARG A 167 -30.96 10.45 8.12
C ARG A 167 -29.97 9.30 8.34
N LEU A 168 -28.77 9.48 7.80
CA LEU A 168 -27.63 8.58 7.98
C LEU A 168 -26.69 9.25 8.99
N GLN A 169 -26.72 8.75 10.21
CA GLN A 169 -26.01 9.32 11.35
C GLN A 169 -24.61 8.74 11.48
N PRO A 170 -23.53 9.54 11.42
CA PRO A 170 -22.21 9.11 11.81
C PRO A 170 -22.14 8.92 13.33
N ALA A 171 -21.28 8.00 13.77
CA ALA A 171 -20.90 7.83 15.17
C ALA A 171 -19.52 8.46 15.40
N ASN A 172 -19.41 9.74 15.10
CA ASN A 172 -18.25 10.58 15.35
C ASN A 172 -18.72 12.04 15.28
N LYS A 173 -18.47 12.81 16.33
CA LYS A 173 -18.89 14.21 16.46
C LYS A 173 -18.28 15.16 15.44
N SER A 174 -17.19 14.76 14.79
CA SER A 174 -16.52 15.55 13.74
C SER A 174 -17.17 15.43 12.37
N PHE A 175 -18.23 14.60 12.23
CA PHE A 175 -18.92 14.37 10.96
C PHE A 175 -20.40 14.75 11.08
N GLU A 176 -20.90 15.48 10.10
CA GLU A 176 -22.31 15.85 10.00
C GLU A 176 -23.16 14.68 9.48
N PRO A 177 -24.43 14.57 9.93
CA PRO A 177 -25.37 13.60 9.37
C PRO A 177 -25.67 13.86 7.90
N ILE A 178 -25.81 12.79 7.12
CA ILE A 178 -26.29 12.88 5.73
C ILE A 178 -27.82 12.82 5.76
N ILE A 179 -28.47 13.87 5.29
CA ILE A 179 -29.94 13.97 5.20
C ILE A 179 -30.33 13.80 3.73
N ILE A 180 -31.21 12.84 3.45
CA ILE A 180 -31.73 12.55 2.12
C ILE A 180 -33.25 12.75 2.16
N LYS A 181 -33.75 13.82 1.54
CA LYS A 181 -35.18 14.07 1.44
C LYS A 181 -35.82 13.20 0.35
N ASN A 182 -37.10 12.87 0.53
CA ASN A 182 -37.80 12.02 -0.43
C ASN A 182 -37.75 12.61 -1.85
N GLY A 183 -37.19 11.84 -2.79
CA GLY A 183 -37.08 12.24 -4.20
C GLY A 183 -35.90 13.16 -4.54
N GLU A 184 -35.06 13.53 -3.58
CA GLU A 184 -33.90 14.40 -3.81
C GLU A 184 -32.67 13.62 -4.34
N ARG A 185 -32.42 12.43 -3.81
CA ARG A 185 -31.31 11.55 -4.20
C ARG A 185 -31.78 10.08 -4.22
N GLU A 186 -31.16 9.28 -5.07
CA GLU A 186 -31.38 7.82 -5.04
C GLU A 186 -30.71 7.23 -3.79
N PHE A 187 -31.41 6.34 -3.11
CA PHE A 187 -30.94 5.71 -1.90
C PHE A 187 -31.32 4.22 -1.87
N SER A 188 -30.36 3.37 -1.57
CA SER A 188 -30.62 1.95 -1.39
C SER A 188 -29.80 1.38 -0.23
N VAL A 189 -30.42 0.51 0.59
CA VAL A 189 -29.75 -0.26 1.60
C VAL A 189 -29.15 -1.50 0.95
N GLN A 190 -27.85 -1.72 1.12
CA GLN A 190 -27.14 -2.89 0.62
C GLN A 190 -27.13 -4.02 1.65
N GLY A 191 -27.17 -3.66 2.94
CA GLY A 191 -27.24 -4.63 4.02
C GLY A 191 -27.07 -4.00 5.39
N VAL A 192 -27.29 -4.82 6.42
CA VAL A 192 -27.15 -4.46 7.83
C VAL A 192 -25.90 -5.10 8.41
N VAL A 193 -25.10 -4.32 9.12
CA VAL A 193 -23.92 -4.80 9.86
C VAL A 193 -24.39 -5.65 11.03
N ILE A 194 -23.93 -6.89 11.10
CA ILE A 194 -24.28 -7.83 12.16
C ILE A 194 -23.11 -8.11 13.10
N ASP A 195 -21.87 -7.87 12.65
CA ASP A 195 -20.68 -8.07 13.46
C ASP A 195 -19.53 -7.20 12.97
N VAL A 196 -18.59 -6.90 13.85
CA VAL A 196 -17.36 -6.17 13.55
C VAL A 196 -16.19 -7.07 13.92
N ILE A 197 -15.46 -7.51 12.92
CA ILE A 197 -14.23 -8.26 13.09
C ILE A 197 -13.12 -7.23 13.21
N ARG A 198 -12.67 -7.04 14.42
CA ARG A 198 -11.58 -6.11 14.70
C ARG A 198 -10.32 -6.62 14.05
N ASN A 199 -9.62 -5.72 13.40
CA ASN A 199 -8.22 -5.93 13.11
C ASN A 199 -7.52 -5.76 14.48
N GLU A 200 -7.50 -6.84 15.27
CA GLU A 200 -6.72 -6.83 16.51
C GLU A 200 -5.27 -6.62 16.10
N VAL A 201 -4.85 -5.36 16.11
CA VAL A 201 -3.46 -5.07 16.43
C VAL A 201 -3.28 -5.74 17.79
N ALA A 202 -2.53 -6.83 17.80
CA ALA A 202 -2.32 -7.66 18.96
C ALA A 202 -2.10 -6.78 20.18
N SER A 203 -2.81 -7.08 21.28
CA SER A 203 -2.63 -6.37 22.54
C SER A 203 -1.14 -6.34 22.91
N PRO A 204 -0.66 -5.32 23.64
CA PRO A 204 0.76 -5.22 24.03
C PRO A 204 1.34 -6.53 24.59
N GLU A 205 0.52 -7.34 25.27
CA GLU A 205 0.90 -8.64 25.83
C GLU A 205 1.09 -9.74 24.77
N ILE A 206 0.37 -9.65 23.62
CA ILE A 206 0.60 -10.56 22.47
C ILE A 206 1.80 -10.07 21.65
N LEU A 207 2.05 -8.76 21.62
CA LEU A 207 3.25 -8.18 20.99
C LEU A 207 4.54 -8.57 21.73
N GLU A 208 4.51 -8.81 23.04
CA GLU A 208 5.65 -9.38 23.80
C GLU A 208 5.88 -10.86 23.48
N LYS A 209 4.86 -11.62 23.13
CA LYS A 209 4.95 -13.06 22.84
C LYS A 209 5.28 -13.36 21.37
N TYR A 210 4.87 -12.49 20.46
CA TYR A 210 5.40 -12.32 19.13
C TYR A 210 6.25 -11.06 19.15
N GLU A 211 7.45 -11.14 19.73
CA GLU A 211 8.51 -10.24 19.32
C GLU A 211 8.46 -10.23 17.80
N ILE A 212 7.91 -9.15 17.23
CA ILE A 212 8.36 -8.69 15.94
C ILE A 212 9.85 -8.58 16.17
N LYS A 213 10.61 -9.61 15.77
CA LYS A 213 12.06 -9.49 15.67
C LYS A 213 12.23 -8.20 14.93
N LYS A 214 12.58 -7.12 15.64
CA LYS A 214 13.04 -5.88 15.04
C LYS A 214 13.89 -6.38 13.92
N SER A 215 13.55 -6.10 12.67
CA SER A 215 14.29 -6.60 11.53
C SER A 215 15.71 -6.13 11.80
N VAL A 216 16.51 -7.01 12.38
CA VAL A 216 17.91 -6.72 12.63
C VAL A 216 18.44 -6.59 11.23
N SER A 217 18.74 -5.35 10.83
CA SER A 217 19.32 -5.07 9.55
C SER A 217 20.43 -6.09 9.33
N LYS A 218 20.31 -6.92 8.30
CA LYS A 218 21.36 -7.89 7.96
C LYS A 218 22.65 -7.16 7.60
N TYR A 219 22.52 -5.95 7.12
CA TYR A 219 23.62 -5.07 6.80
C TYR A 219 23.91 -4.17 8.00
N ARG A 220 25.07 -4.36 8.67
CA ARG A 220 25.57 -3.42 9.68
C ARG A 220 25.86 -2.06 9.07
N GLU A 221 26.23 -2.02 7.79
CA GLU A 221 26.48 -0.84 6.98
C GLU A 221 25.69 -0.97 5.67
N LEU A 222 25.35 0.17 5.05
CA LEU A 222 24.67 0.17 3.75
C LEU A 222 25.51 -0.55 2.69
N PRO A 223 24.91 -1.41 1.87
CA PRO A 223 25.59 -2.07 0.76
C PRO A 223 25.78 -1.10 -0.42
N LEU A 224 26.56 -0.02 -0.19
CA LEU A 224 26.80 1.00 -1.19
C LEU A 224 27.48 0.43 -2.45
N ASN A 225 27.04 0.91 -3.60
CA ASN A 225 27.55 0.53 -4.91
C ASN A 225 27.44 -0.98 -5.19
N LYS A 226 26.36 -1.59 -4.72
CA LYS A 226 26.04 -3.01 -4.92
C LYS A 226 24.81 -3.21 -5.78
N LEU A 227 24.89 -4.26 -6.60
CA LEU A 227 23.76 -4.88 -7.28
C LEU A 227 23.43 -6.18 -6.55
N ILE A 228 22.20 -6.30 -6.09
CA ILE A 228 21.71 -7.39 -5.25
C ILE A 228 20.67 -8.19 -6.06
N CYS A 229 20.89 -9.49 -6.20
CA CYS A 229 19.91 -10.40 -6.76
C CYS A 229 18.98 -10.89 -5.65
N GLY A 230 17.69 -10.57 -5.72
CA GLY A 230 16.72 -10.99 -4.72
C GLY A 230 15.36 -10.31 -4.85
N ASP A 231 14.40 -10.77 -4.07
CA ASP A 231 13.09 -10.14 -3.97
C ASP A 231 13.19 -8.75 -3.35
N ALA A 232 12.55 -7.76 -3.99
CA ALA A 232 12.63 -6.37 -3.57
C ALA A 232 12.19 -6.16 -2.11
N ILE A 233 11.10 -6.80 -1.67
CA ILE A 233 10.58 -6.66 -0.31
C ILE A 233 11.57 -7.24 0.70
N GLU A 234 12.07 -8.44 0.43
CA GLU A 234 12.99 -9.13 1.34
C GLU A 234 14.35 -8.42 1.43
N GLU A 235 14.86 -7.87 0.33
CA GLU A 235 16.11 -7.12 0.33
C GLU A 235 15.96 -5.74 0.98
N LEU A 236 14.85 -5.04 0.74
CA LEU A 236 14.53 -3.77 1.39
C LEU A 236 14.47 -3.93 2.93
N LYS A 237 13.85 -5.00 3.45
CA LYS A 237 13.80 -5.30 4.90
C LYS A 237 15.18 -5.36 5.57
N LYS A 238 16.22 -5.69 4.81
CA LYS A 238 17.60 -5.79 5.32
C LYS A 238 18.30 -4.44 5.40
N LEU A 239 17.79 -3.41 4.75
CA LEU A 239 18.36 -2.05 4.77
C LEU A 239 17.99 -1.32 6.07
N PRO A 240 18.89 -0.47 6.60
CA PRO A 240 18.59 0.36 7.77
C PRO A 240 17.49 1.39 7.49
N ASN A 241 16.78 1.80 8.55
CA ASN A 241 15.83 2.90 8.47
C ASN A 241 16.54 4.23 8.14
N ASN A 242 15.84 5.14 7.43
CA ASN A 242 16.32 6.50 7.13
C ASN A 242 17.76 6.51 6.54
N SER A 243 18.02 5.66 5.56
CA SER A 243 19.38 5.40 5.09
C SER A 243 19.64 5.84 3.66
N VAL A 244 18.60 6.02 2.83
CA VAL A 244 18.73 6.41 1.42
C VAL A 244 18.14 7.78 1.15
N ASP A 245 18.75 8.53 0.22
CA ASP A 245 18.39 9.91 -0.06
C ASP A 245 17.36 10.01 -1.19
N LEU A 246 17.42 9.12 -2.16
CA LEU A 246 16.54 9.09 -3.32
C LEU A 246 16.15 7.66 -3.65
N VAL A 247 14.87 7.44 -3.91
CA VAL A 247 14.36 6.16 -4.43
C VAL A 247 13.78 6.40 -5.82
N ILE A 248 14.20 5.57 -6.77
CA ILE A 248 13.68 5.54 -8.15
C ILE A 248 13.12 4.14 -8.36
N ALA A 249 11.82 3.99 -8.55
CA ALA A 249 11.18 2.69 -8.70
C ALA A 249 10.39 2.60 -10.00
N ASP A 250 10.77 1.63 -10.83
CA ASP A 250 10.08 1.24 -12.06
C ASP A 250 9.59 -0.21 -11.92
N PRO A 251 8.54 -0.46 -11.12
CA PRO A 251 8.07 -1.81 -10.84
C PRO A 251 7.43 -2.45 -12.07
N PRO A 252 7.26 -3.79 -12.11
CA PRO A 252 6.40 -4.45 -13.09
C PRO A 252 5.02 -3.81 -13.16
N TYR A 253 4.45 -3.67 -14.37
CA TYR A 253 3.18 -2.94 -14.57
C TYR A 253 1.92 -3.81 -14.63
N TRP A 254 2.07 -5.11 -14.39
CA TRP A 254 1.00 -6.11 -14.39
C TRP A 254 0.27 -6.26 -15.74
N LYS A 255 0.59 -7.35 -16.45
CA LYS A 255 0.00 -7.75 -17.75
C LYS A 255 0.21 -6.73 -18.89
N VAL A 256 1.32 -6.02 -18.88
CA VAL A 256 1.68 -5.04 -19.93
C VAL A 256 2.58 -5.65 -20.97
N ILE A 257 3.54 -6.48 -20.57
CA ILE A 257 4.44 -7.20 -21.47
C ILE A 257 4.34 -8.70 -21.23
N ASN A 258 4.69 -9.49 -22.26
CA ASN A 258 4.56 -10.95 -22.19
C ASN A 258 5.79 -11.59 -21.51
N GLU A 259 6.07 -11.17 -20.28
CA GLU A 259 7.15 -11.69 -19.46
C GLU A 259 6.57 -12.35 -18.18
N LYS A 260 7.21 -13.43 -17.71
CA LYS A 260 6.70 -14.20 -16.54
C LYS A 260 6.52 -13.33 -15.29
N TRP A 261 7.44 -12.41 -15.06
CA TRP A 261 7.40 -11.50 -13.91
C TRP A 261 6.26 -10.47 -13.99
N ASP A 262 5.71 -10.17 -15.18
CA ASP A 262 4.58 -9.24 -15.35
C ASP A 262 3.21 -9.94 -15.21
N TYR A 263 3.19 -11.28 -15.15
CA TYR A 263 2.00 -12.13 -15.00
C TYR A 263 1.91 -12.85 -13.66
N GLN A 264 2.76 -12.54 -12.69
CA GLN A 264 2.79 -13.24 -11.40
C GLN A 264 1.57 -12.96 -10.51
N TRP A 265 0.86 -11.85 -10.71
CA TRP A 265 -0.35 -11.52 -9.95
C TRP A 265 -1.60 -11.94 -10.71
N ARG A 266 -2.51 -12.62 -10.03
CA ARG A 266 -3.78 -13.10 -10.62
C ARG A 266 -4.74 -11.96 -10.87
N THR A 267 -4.85 -11.02 -9.91
CA THR A 267 -5.77 -9.89 -9.92
C THR A 267 -5.04 -8.55 -9.74
N GLY A 268 -5.72 -7.44 -10.08
CA GLY A 268 -5.21 -6.09 -9.78
C GLY A 268 -5.07 -5.84 -8.28
N ALA A 269 -5.92 -6.46 -7.47
CA ALA A 269 -5.84 -6.36 -6.01
C ALA A 269 -4.56 -7.02 -5.47
N ASP A 270 -4.18 -8.20 -5.99
CA ASP A 270 -2.92 -8.86 -5.62
C ASP A 270 -1.72 -7.99 -5.97
N TYR A 271 -1.75 -7.34 -7.14
CA TYR A 271 -0.71 -6.41 -7.57
C TYR A 271 -0.62 -5.19 -6.64
N ILE A 272 -1.75 -4.56 -6.31
CA ILE A 272 -1.81 -3.42 -5.38
C ILE A 272 -1.32 -3.84 -3.99
N TYR A 273 -1.76 -5.01 -3.50
CA TYR A 273 -1.32 -5.55 -2.21
C TYR A 273 0.21 -5.76 -2.16
N TRP A 274 0.79 -6.38 -3.19
CA TRP A 274 2.23 -6.54 -3.33
C TRP A 274 2.94 -5.18 -3.38
N THR A 275 2.41 -4.24 -4.16
CA THR A 275 2.98 -2.90 -4.31
C THR A 275 3.01 -2.16 -2.97
N LYS A 276 1.96 -2.25 -2.16
CA LYS A 276 1.91 -1.64 -0.82
C LYS A 276 3.01 -2.17 0.10
N GLN A 277 3.38 -3.43 0.01
CA GLN A 277 4.39 -4.03 0.89
C GLN A 277 5.78 -3.42 0.62
N TRP A 278 6.21 -3.33 -0.63
CA TRP A 278 7.51 -2.72 -0.91
C TRP A 278 7.49 -1.20 -0.75
N ILE A 279 6.38 -0.50 -1.01
CA ILE A 279 6.23 0.94 -0.73
C ILE A 279 6.42 1.22 0.77
N LYS A 280 5.85 0.42 1.65
CA LYS A 280 6.05 0.52 3.10
C LYS A 280 7.53 0.39 3.49
N GLU A 281 8.26 -0.54 2.88
CA GLU A 281 9.70 -0.67 3.11
C GLU A 281 10.49 0.51 2.52
N VAL A 282 10.10 1.04 1.36
CA VAL A 282 10.65 2.28 0.80
C VAL A 282 10.47 3.44 1.77
N ALA A 283 9.27 3.62 2.33
CA ALA A 283 8.98 4.67 3.31
C ALA A 283 9.84 4.54 4.58
N ARG A 284 10.15 3.31 4.98
CA ARG A 284 11.02 3.02 6.13
C ARG A 284 12.48 3.37 5.86
N VAL A 285 13.00 3.05 4.67
CA VAL A 285 14.42 3.22 4.35
C VAL A 285 14.76 4.62 3.83
N VAL A 286 13.81 5.34 3.23
CA VAL A 286 14.04 6.68 2.74
C VAL A 286 14.23 7.64 3.92
N LYS A 287 15.18 8.57 3.79
CA LYS A 287 15.40 9.64 4.79
C LYS A 287 14.21 10.58 4.84
N LYS A 288 13.98 11.23 5.98
CA LYS A 288 12.91 12.24 6.15
C LYS A 288 13.04 13.44 5.21
N THR A 289 14.20 13.67 4.67
CA THR A 289 14.48 14.66 3.63
C THR A 289 14.67 14.02 2.24
N GLY A 290 14.34 12.74 2.12
CA GLY A 290 14.50 11.98 0.89
C GLY A 290 13.33 12.15 -0.09
N SER A 291 13.59 11.75 -1.31
CA SER A 291 12.65 11.80 -2.43
C SER A 291 12.36 10.42 -2.99
N PHE A 292 11.16 10.27 -3.56
CA PHE A 292 10.72 9.03 -4.18
C PHE A 292 10.05 9.29 -5.52
N TYR A 293 10.50 8.62 -6.57
CA TYR A 293 9.93 8.64 -7.91
C TYR A 293 9.36 7.27 -8.26
N LEU A 294 8.09 7.24 -8.62
CA LEU A 294 7.38 6.02 -9.01
C LEU A 294 6.92 6.11 -10.44
N PHE A 295 7.41 5.21 -11.28
CA PHE A 295 6.98 5.03 -12.66
C PHE A 295 5.70 4.20 -12.73
N GLY A 296 4.84 4.48 -13.70
CA GLY A 296 3.66 3.67 -13.95
C GLY A 296 2.69 4.26 -14.95
N TYR A 297 1.67 3.47 -15.29
CA TYR A 297 0.52 3.99 -16.01
C TYR A 297 -0.36 4.79 -15.06
N PHE A 298 -0.88 5.91 -15.54
CA PHE A 298 -1.69 6.82 -14.74
C PHE A 298 -2.82 6.09 -13.99
N ARG A 299 -3.53 5.17 -14.64
CA ARG A 299 -4.59 4.39 -14.00
C ARG A 299 -4.09 3.62 -12.76
N THR A 300 -2.96 2.95 -12.85
CA THR A 300 -2.38 2.21 -11.71
C THR A 300 -1.89 3.17 -10.63
N LEU A 301 -1.21 4.23 -11.04
CA LEU A 301 -0.68 5.25 -10.13
C LEU A 301 -1.79 5.95 -9.33
N SER A 302 -2.96 6.20 -9.95
CA SER A 302 -4.11 6.80 -9.25
C SER A 302 -4.66 5.94 -8.11
N TYR A 303 -4.61 4.61 -8.25
CA TYR A 303 -4.98 3.70 -7.15
C TYR A 303 -3.92 3.61 -6.05
N LEU A 304 -2.64 3.81 -6.40
CA LEU A 304 -1.53 3.74 -5.45
C LEU A 304 -1.33 5.05 -4.67
N LEU A 305 -1.72 6.18 -5.24
CA LEU A 305 -1.49 7.50 -4.64
C LEU A 305 -1.99 7.60 -3.19
N PRO A 306 -3.24 7.25 -2.84
CA PRO A 306 -3.70 7.32 -1.45
C PRO A 306 -2.91 6.39 -0.50
N GLU A 307 -2.45 5.25 -1.01
CA GLU A 307 -1.67 4.29 -0.22
C GLU A 307 -0.25 4.79 0.05
N ILE A 308 0.36 5.46 -0.93
CA ILE A 308 1.68 6.07 -0.78
C ILE A 308 1.63 7.22 0.23
N GLU A 309 0.59 8.05 0.19
CA GLU A 309 0.41 9.16 1.13
C GLU A 309 0.17 8.67 2.57
N ARG A 310 -0.44 7.49 2.77
CA ARG A 310 -0.55 6.86 4.09
C ARG A 310 0.79 6.44 4.69
N GLU A 311 1.79 6.17 3.86
CA GLU A 311 3.15 5.86 4.29
C GLU A 311 4.02 7.11 4.50
N ASN A 312 3.37 8.26 4.80
CA ASN A 312 3.99 9.56 5.05
C ASN A 312 4.74 10.16 3.85
N PHE A 313 4.35 9.83 2.64
CA PHE A 313 4.78 10.57 1.46
C PHE A 313 3.79 11.69 1.11
N SER A 314 4.29 12.75 0.51
CA SER A 314 3.49 13.83 -0.05
C SER A 314 3.75 13.95 -1.53
N LEU A 315 2.70 13.87 -2.36
CA LEU A 315 2.82 14.08 -3.79
C LEU A 315 3.26 15.53 -4.06
N ARG A 316 4.35 15.67 -4.81
CA ARG A 316 4.86 16.97 -5.25
C ARG A 316 4.40 17.31 -6.64
N GLN A 317 4.49 16.33 -7.55
CA GLN A 317 4.23 16.55 -8.95
C GLN A 317 3.99 15.23 -9.70
N GLN A 318 3.12 15.27 -10.71
CA GLN A 318 3.11 14.29 -11.78
C GLN A 318 4.02 14.80 -12.91
N ILE A 319 4.90 13.93 -13.39
CA ILE A 319 5.72 14.19 -14.57
C ILE A 319 5.19 13.33 -15.71
N ILE A 320 4.96 13.93 -16.86
CA ILE A 320 4.45 13.27 -18.05
C ILE A 320 5.57 13.16 -19.07
N ILE A 321 5.87 11.94 -19.50
CA ILE A 321 6.85 11.68 -20.53
C ILE A 321 6.13 11.40 -21.84
N ASN A 322 6.34 12.24 -22.86
CA ASN A 322 5.83 12.02 -24.19
C ASN A 322 6.79 11.10 -24.96
N LYS A 323 6.36 9.85 -25.20
CA LYS A 323 7.15 8.85 -25.97
C LYS A 323 6.98 9.00 -27.49
N GLY A 324 6.15 9.92 -27.91
CA GLY A 324 5.85 10.20 -29.33
C GLY A 324 4.97 9.14 -30.00
N ILE A 325 4.45 9.49 -31.18
CA ILE A 325 3.51 8.66 -31.93
C ILE A 325 4.13 7.32 -32.43
N LYS A 326 5.45 7.20 -32.49
CA LYS A 326 6.15 5.97 -32.87
C LYS A 326 5.78 4.77 -32.00
N VAL A 327 5.39 4.99 -30.74
CA VAL A 327 4.94 3.93 -29.81
C VAL A 327 3.69 3.21 -30.31
N VAL A 328 2.84 3.90 -31.07
CA VAL A 328 1.56 3.39 -31.60
C VAL A 328 1.64 3.01 -33.08
N SER A 329 2.78 3.24 -33.73
CA SER A 329 2.95 2.91 -35.15
C SER A 329 2.70 1.41 -35.38
N GLY A 330 1.76 1.10 -36.31
CA GLY A 330 1.33 -0.26 -36.63
C GLY A 330 0.13 -0.79 -35.79
N ARG A 331 -0.28 -0.10 -34.74
CA ARG A 331 -1.47 -0.45 -33.93
C ARG A 331 -2.63 0.56 -34.09
N ALA A 332 -2.39 1.67 -34.79
CA ALA A 332 -3.42 2.66 -35.08
C ALA A 332 -4.46 2.08 -36.06
N THR A 333 -5.54 1.51 -35.53
CA THR A 333 -6.65 1.00 -36.33
C THR A 333 -7.84 1.96 -36.27
N LYS A 334 -8.68 1.93 -37.29
CA LYS A 334 -9.95 2.68 -37.34
C LYS A 334 -10.92 2.33 -36.19
N ASN A 335 -10.58 1.31 -35.39
CA ASN A 335 -11.42 0.79 -34.30
C ASN A 335 -11.03 1.30 -32.91
N TYR A 336 -10.14 2.27 -32.77
CA TYR A 336 -9.85 2.87 -31.48
C TYR A 336 -11.08 3.57 -30.90
N LYS A 337 -11.42 3.24 -29.65
CA LYS A 337 -12.49 3.90 -28.88
C LYS A 337 -11.98 5.03 -27.98
N MET A 338 -10.66 5.29 -28.00
CA MET A 338 -9.99 6.33 -27.23
C MET A 338 -8.76 6.84 -27.98
N PHE A 339 -8.19 7.96 -27.53
CA PHE A 339 -6.91 8.43 -28.09
C PHE A 339 -5.77 7.44 -27.79
N PRO A 340 -4.84 7.24 -28.74
CA PRO A 340 -3.67 6.41 -28.51
C PRO A 340 -2.85 6.89 -27.31
N ASN A 341 -2.50 5.99 -26.39
CA ASN A 341 -1.64 6.33 -25.26
C ASN A 341 -0.18 6.38 -25.69
N VAL A 342 0.36 7.59 -25.73
CA VAL A 342 1.76 7.88 -26.09
C VAL A 342 2.56 8.41 -24.89
N THR A 343 1.99 8.42 -23.71
CA THR A 343 2.61 8.97 -22.52
C THR A 343 2.93 7.90 -21.49
N GLU A 344 3.87 8.23 -20.62
CA GLU A 344 4.16 7.51 -19.38
C GLU A 344 4.18 8.53 -18.25
N SER A 345 3.75 8.13 -17.06
CA SER A 345 3.70 9.01 -15.90
C SER A 345 4.73 8.60 -14.87
N ILE A 346 5.31 9.61 -14.21
CA ILE A 346 6.10 9.45 -13.00
C ILE A 346 5.42 10.28 -11.91
N LEU A 347 5.17 9.71 -10.76
CA LEU A 347 4.79 10.47 -9.58
C LEU A 347 6.04 10.77 -8.76
N PHE A 348 6.24 12.05 -8.46
CA PHE A 348 7.31 12.54 -7.63
C PHE A 348 6.79 12.85 -6.24
N PHE A 349 7.38 12.22 -5.23
CA PHE A 349 7.05 12.39 -3.82
C PHE A 349 8.29 12.84 -3.04
N ASN A 350 8.04 13.53 -1.93
CA ASN A 350 8.99 13.64 -0.84
C ASN A 350 8.38 13.06 0.45
N TYR A 351 9.22 12.68 1.41
CA TYR A 351 8.73 12.29 2.73
C TYR A 351 8.04 13.48 3.40
N ASN A 352 6.84 13.28 3.96
CA ASN A 352 6.08 14.34 4.62
C ASN A 352 6.63 14.60 6.02
N HIS A 353 7.59 15.47 6.09
CA HIS A 353 8.29 15.85 7.31
C HIS A 353 7.65 17.08 8.02
N GLN A 354 6.71 17.73 7.38
CA GLN A 354 6.07 18.94 7.89
C GLN A 354 5.47 18.81 9.30
N PRO A 355 4.79 17.70 9.68
CA PRO A 355 4.24 17.57 11.04
C PRO A 355 5.30 17.60 12.14
N GLU A 356 6.49 17.05 11.89
CA GLU A 356 7.59 17.05 12.84
C GLU A 356 8.23 18.43 12.97
N ILE A 357 8.40 19.13 11.84
CA ILE A 357 8.92 20.51 11.81
C ILE A 357 7.94 21.45 12.53
N LYS A 358 6.65 21.32 12.27
CA LYS A 358 5.59 22.04 13.01
C LYS A 358 5.72 21.84 14.52
N LYS A 359 5.78 20.59 14.96
CA LYS A 359 5.90 20.25 16.40
C LYS A 359 7.17 20.90 16.99
N PHE A 360 8.30 20.73 16.33
CA PHE A 360 9.58 21.32 16.73
C PHE A 360 9.50 22.84 16.85
N LEU A 361 8.94 23.54 15.85
CA LEU A 361 8.81 25.00 15.86
C LEU A 361 7.88 25.47 16.98
N LEU A 362 6.77 24.80 17.24
CA LEU A 362 5.86 25.15 18.33
C LEU A 362 6.50 24.93 19.72
N GLU A 363 7.32 23.89 19.89
CA GLU A 363 8.09 23.67 21.12
C GLU A 363 9.09 24.83 21.32
N LYS A 364 9.84 25.23 20.30
CA LYS A 364 10.79 26.33 20.36
C LYS A 364 10.11 27.70 20.60
N GLN A 365 8.95 27.93 20.01
CA GLN A 365 8.11 29.08 20.31
C GLN A 365 7.75 29.16 21.79
N LYS A 366 7.29 28.04 22.36
CA LYS A 366 6.92 27.95 23.77
C LYS A 366 8.12 28.18 24.70
N GLU A 367 9.28 27.57 24.39
CA GLU A 367 10.54 27.76 25.14
C GLU A 367 10.96 29.25 25.20
N LYS A 368 10.76 29.97 24.10
CA LYS A 368 11.10 31.41 24.01
C LYS A 368 10.02 32.34 24.53
N GLY A 369 8.80 31.84 24.78
CA GLY A 369 7.67 32.66 25.23
C GLY A 369 7.19 33.70 24.21
N LEU A 370 7.46 33.49 22.91
CA LEU A 370 7.09 34.39 21.83
C LEU A 370 5.68 34.06 21.30
N THR A 371 4.94 35.11 20.92
CA THR A 371 3.68 34.99 20.21
C THR A 371 3.90 34.85 18.70
N ALA A 372 2.94 34.22 17.98
CA ALA A 372 2.98 34.16 16.52
C ALA A 372 3.11 35.54 15.85
N LYS A 373 2.49 36.57 16.45
CA LYS A 373 2.57 37.96 15.98
C LYS A 373 4.00 38.49 16.06
N GLN A 374 4.66 38.32 17.21
CA GLN A 374 6.05 38.75 17.40
C GLN A 374 7.01 38.04 16.45
N ILE A 375 6.82 36.74 16.21
CA ILE A 375 7.65 36.01 15.26
C ILE A 375 7.46 36.56 13.84
N ASN A 376 6.21 36.76 13.39
CA ASN A 376 5.92 37.32 12.07
C ASN A 376 6.49 38.74 11.88
N GLU A 377 6.38 39.59 12.91
CA GLU A 377 6.96 40.95 12.90
C GLU A 377 8.48 40.89 12.77
N THR A 378 9.16 40.03 13.52
CA THR A 378 10.62 39.86 13.45
C THR A 378 11.08 39.23 12.12
N MET A 379 10.20 38.41 11.49
CA MET A 379 10.43 37.84 10.14
C MET A 379 10.24 38.90 9.02
N GLU A 380 9.85 40.13 9.37
CA GLU A 380 9.59 41.23 8.42
C GLU A 380 8.49 40.94 7.39
N VAL A 381 7.50 40.16 7.77
CA VAL A 381 6.41 39.77 6.90
C VAL A 381 5.19 40.65 7.11
N LYS A 382 4.76 41.33 6.07
CA LYS A 382 3.46 42.03 6.06
C LYS A 382 2.35 41.01 6.07
N SER A 383 1.65 40.85 7.20
CA SER A 383 0.57 39.85 7.32
C SER A 383 -0.79 40.53 7.21
N ASN A 384 -1.54 40.15 6.18
CA ASN A 384 -2.99 40.41 6.09
C ASN A 384 -3.78 39.21 6.68
N GLY A 385 -3.48 38.83 7.94
CA GLY A 385 -4.36 37.87 8.64
C GLY A 385 -3.83 36.48 8.96
N GLY A 386 -2.54 36.17 8.89
CA GLY A 386 -2.03 34.84 9.29
C GLY A 386 -0.50 34.76 9.34
N GLY A 387 0.16 35.46 8.44
CA GLY A 387 1.61 35.49 8.34
C GLY A 387 2.29 34.16 8.02
N LEU A 388 3.61 34.17 7.87
CA LEU A 388 4.40 32.98 7.58
C LEU A 388 4.34 31.92 8.70
N TRP A 389 4.19 32.35 9.96
CA TRP A 389 4.13 31.41 11.08
C TRP A 389 2.99 30.41 10.95
N SER A 390 1.81 30.85 10.49
CA SER A 390 0.67 29.97 10.26
C SER A 390 0.83 29.02 9.07
N LEU A 391 1.69 29.35 8.10
CA LEU A 391 2.05 28.43 7.01
C LEU A 391 2.94 27.29 7.51
N TYR A 392 3.78 27.52 8.53
CA TYR A 392 4.69 26.51 9.07
C TYR A 392 4.06 25.69 10.19
N THR A 393 3.11 26.26 10.94
CA THR A 393 2.53 25.65 12.14
C THR A 393 1.02 25.43 12.03
N GLY A 394 0.36 25.90 10.97
CA GLY A 394 -1.07 25.72 10.72
C GLY A 394 -1.47 24.30 10.31
N GLU A 395 -2.78 24.08 10.20
CA GLU A 395 -3.40 22.80 9.79
C GLU A 395 -4.09 22.91 8.42
N ASN A 396 -3.78 23.95 7.66
CA ASN A 396 -4.41 24.16 6.36
C ASN A 396 -3.64 23.43 5.25
N ILE A 397 -4.30 23.29 4.10
CA ILE A 397 -3.74 22.65 2.89
C ILE A 397 -2.49 23.39 2.34
N LEU A 398 -2.25 24.62 2.77
CA LEU A 398 -1.11 25.45 2.38
C LEU A 398 0.09 25.28 3.33
N ALA A 399 -0.02 24.43 4.34
CA ALA A 399 1.07 24.18 5.29
C ALA A 399 2.33 23.69 4.54
N GLN A 400 3.45 24.32 4.83
CA GLN A 400 4.73 24.04 4.16
C GLN A 400 5.91 24.18 5.11
N VAL A 401 7.03 23.61 4.71
CA VAL A 401 8.31 23.77 5.41
C VAL A 401 8.91 25.14 5.05
N PRO A 402 9.55 25.85 6.00
CA PRO A 402 10.23 27.12 5.72
C PRO A 402 11.29 26.98 4.60
N THR A 403 11.52 28.04 3.83
CA THR A 403 12.68 28.12 2.95
C THR A 403 13.98 28.20 3.76
N LYS A 404 15.13 27.98 3.14
CA LYS A 404 16.43 28.05 3.83
C LYS A 404 16.64 29.40 4.52
N GLU A 405 16.39 30.49 3.81
CA GLU A 405 16.51 31.85 4.36
C GLU A 405 15.59 32.08 5.56
N GLN A 406 14.34 31.60 5.45
CA GLN A 406 13.35 31.70 6.52
C GLN A 406 13.74 30.82 7.72
N TRP A 407 14.31 29.64 7.48
CA TRP A 407 14.80 28.77 8.54
C TRP A 407 15.96 29.41 9.31
N GLU A 408 16.93 29.99 8.63
CA GLU A 408 18.06 30.70 9.24
C GLU A 408 17.61 31.94 10.07
N LYS A 409 16.52 32.62 9.64
CA LYS A 409 15.88 33.66 10.45
C LYS A 409 15.21 33.06 11.70
N LEU A 410 14.46 31.96 11.56
CA LEU A 410 13.82 31.29 12.68
C LEU A 410 14.83 30.74 13.69
N GLU A 411 15.99 30.22 13.25
CA GLU A 411 17.07 29.79 14.15
C GLU A 411 17.53 30.93 15.05
N LYS A 412 17.68 32.12 14.51
CA LYS A 412 18.08 33.34 15.27
C LYS A 412 16.97 33.78 16.22
N ILE A 413 15.74 33.86 15.75
CA ILE A 413 14.56 34.31 16.52
C ILE A 413 14.26 33.35 17.68
N LEU A 414 14.22 32.07 17.41
CA LEU A 414 13.83 31.04 18.37
C LEU A 414 15.02 30.44 19.14
N GLY A 415 16.27 30.79 18.76
CA GLY A 415 17.49 30.42 19.49
C GLY A 415 17.82 28.95 19.43
N PHE A 416 17.61 28.28 18.30
CA PHE A 416 18.00 26.90 18.07
C PHE A 416 19.08 26.79 16.96
N ARG A 417 19.67 25.61 16.83
CA ARG A 417 20.54 25.24 15.70
C ARG A 417 20.12 23.89 15.18
N LYS A 418 19.65 23.85 13.94
CA LYS A 418 19.30 22.61 13.23
C LYS A 418 19.59 22.81 11.75
N PRO A 419 20.53 22.02 11.16
CA PRO A 419 20.90 22.19 9.76
C PRO A 419 19.70 22.11 8.82
N TYR A 420 19.61 23.03 7.86
CA TYR A 420 18.49 23.03 6.90
C TYR A 420 18.39 21.75 6.07
N SER A 421 19.51 21.05 5.88
CA SER A 421 19.55 19.72 5.25
C SER A 421 18.76 18.64 6.00
N GLU A 422 18.40 18.87 7.27
CA GLU A 422 17.53 18.02 8.07
C GLU A 422 16.07 18.46 8.07
N VAL A 423 15.75 19.54 7.35
CA VAL A 423 14.44 20.18 7.37
C VAL A 423 13.68 20.01 6.07
N ASN A 424 14.38 20.01 4.95
CA ASN A 424 13.73 19.97 3.64
C ASN A 424 14.40 18.96 2.70
N PHE A 425 13.62 18.44 1.75
CA PHE A 425 14.14 17.58 0.69
C PHE A 425 14.97 18.39 -0.31
N ILE A 426 15.84 17.68 -1.05
CA ILE A 426 16.67 18.29 -2.08
C ILE A 426 15.88 18.34 -3.39
N PHE A 427 15.82 19.52 -3.98
CA PHE A 427 15.37 19.72 -5.35
C PHE A 427 16.23 20.79 -6.03
N ASN A 428 17.12 20.33 -6.89
CA ASN A 428 17.98 21.17 -7.71
C ASN A 428 17.22 21.55 -9.00
N ALA A 429 16.61 22.73 -9.01
CA ALA A 429 15.87 23.20 -10.16
C ALA A 429 16.76 23.23 -11.41
N GLN A 430 16.30 22.62 -12.50
CA GLN A 430 16.98 22.61 -13.79
C GLN A 430 16.26 23.56 -14.74
N MET A 431 16.95 24.63 -15.14
CA MET A 431 16.37 25.63 -16.02
C MET A 431 15.95 25.02 -17.38
N GLY A 432 14.79 25.43 -17.87
CA GLY A 432 14.25 24.99 -19.18
C GLY A 432 13.49 23.66 -19.15
N PHE A 433 13.32 23.02 -17.98
CA PHE A 433 12.51 21.82 -17.86
C PHE A 433 11.19 22.09 -17.14
N THR A 434 10.13 21.49 -17.66
CA THR A 434 8.78 21.50 -17.09
C THR A 434 8.42 20.09 -16.58
N ASP A 435 7.18 19.89 -16.22
CA ASP A 435 6.60 18.59 -15.85
C ASP A 435 6.21 17.71 -17.06
N VAL A 436 6.32 18.25 -18.28
CA VAL A 436 6.14 17.49 -19.53
C VAL A 436 7.47 17.35 -20.25
N TRP A 437 7.95 16.11 -20.38
CA TRP A 437 9.25 15.79 -21.00
C TRP A 437 9.06 15.21 -22.40
N GLU A 438 9.38 16.00 -23.40
CA GLU A 438 9.24 15.63 -24.82
C GLU A 438 10.57 15.26 -25.48
N ASP A 439 11.69 15.58 -24.83
CA ASP A 439 13.05 15.41 -25.34
C ASP A 439 13.68 14.07 -24.95
N ILE A 440 12.90 13.12 -24.46
CA ILE A 440 13.34 11.77 -24.07
C ILE A 440 13.07 10.79 -25.22
N ASP A 441 14.12 10.32 -25.86
CA ASP A 441 14.02 9.31 -26.93
C ASP A 441 14.21 7.90 -26.37
N PHE A 442 13.14 7.10 -26.40
CA PHE A 442 13.14 5.72 -25.91
C PHE A 442 13.80 4.73 -26.89
N TYR A 443 14.12 5.14 -28.10
CA TYR A 443 14.59 4.26 -29.19
C TYR A 443 16.05 4.51 -29.58
N LYS A 444 16.67 5.57 -29.06
CA LYS A 444 18.03 5.95 -29.41
C LYS A 444 19.10 5.04 -28.80
N GLU A 445 18.84 4.53 -27.60
CA GLU A 445 19.80 3.73 -26.84
C GLU A 445 19.66 2.24 -27.13
N LYS A 446 20.77 1.50 -27.06
CA LYS A 446 20.75 0.03 -27.08
C LYS A 446 19.95 -0.49 -25.90
N ARG A 447 18.99 -1.35 -26.17
CA ARG A 447 18.14 -1.95 -25.14
C ARG A 447 18.72 -3.28 -24.69
N TYR A 448 18.82 -3.44 -23.38
CA TYR A 448 19.23 -4.65 -22.68
C TYR A 448 18.08 -5.24 -21.86
N HIS A 449 16.99 -4.48 -21.70
CA HIS A 449 15.76 -4.87 -21.01
C HIS A 449 14.54 -4.34 -21.77
N PRO A 450 13.43 -5.09 -21.88
CA PRO A 450 12.24 -4.68 -22.65
C PRO A 450 11.68 -3.32 -22.25
N THR A 451 11.69 -3.00 -20.96
CA THR A 451 11.17 -1.74 -20.38
C THR A 451 12.28 -0.79 -19.92
N GLN A 452 13.52 -0.97 -20.39
CA GLN A 452 14.65 -0.13 -19.99
C GLN A 452 14.32 1.36 -20.15
N LYS A 453 14.54 2.12 -19.08
CA LYS A 453 14.40 3.59 -19.12
C LYS A 453 15.65 4.23 -19.72
N PRO A 454 15.48 5.26 -20.56
CA PRO A 454 16.60 6.03 -21.14
C PRO A 454 17.50 6.65 -20.05
N LEU A 455 18.80 6.63 -20.28
CA LEU A 455 19.78 7.20 -19.34
C LEU A 455 19.52 8.69 -19.08
N LYS A 456 19.18 9.45 -20.13
CA LYS A 456 18.84 10.88 -20.02
C LYS A 456 17.68 11.16 -19.05
N LEU A 457 16.68 10.27 -19.00
CA LEU A 457 15.55 10.37 -18.10
C LEU A 457 15.99 10.18 -16.64
N ILE A 458 16.74 9.11 -16.38
CA ILE A 458 17.25 8.78 -15.04
C ILE A 458 18.22 9.86 -14.56
N GLU A 459 19.08 10.35 -15.45
CA GLU A 459 20.01 11.45 -15.15
C GLU A 459 19.28 12.71 -14.67
N ARG A 460 18.18 13.09 -15.33
CA ARG A 460 17.38 14.24 -14.94
C ARG A 460 16.83 14.10 -13.53
N ILE A 461 16.30 12.94 -13.18
CA ILE A 461 15.79 12.67 -11.82
C ILE A 461 16.92 12.73 -10.79
N ILE A 462 18.05 12.05 -11.06
CA ILE A 462 19.17 11.99 -10.12
C ILE A 462 19.76 13.39 -9.87
N LYS A 463 19.94 14.20 -10.91
CA LYS A 463 20.42 15.58 -10.77
C LYS A 463 19.44 16.47 -10.00
N ALA A 464 18.13 16.31 -10.25
CA ALA A 464 17.11 17.10 -9.57
C ALA A 464 17.04 16.79 -8.08
N SER A 465 17.10 15.52 -7.67
CA SER A 465 16.76 15.13 -6.30
C SER A 465 17.89 14.46 -5.52
N SER A 466 19.14 14.66 -5.94
CA SER A 466 20.31 14.23 -5.16
C SER A 466 21.54 15.11 -5.40
N ASN A 467 22.49 15.08 -4.46
CA ASN A 467 23.81 15.68 -4.57
C ASN A 467 24.91 14.60 -4.61
N GLU A 468 26.15 14.98 -4.94
CA GLU A 468 27.32 14.08 -4.91
C GLU A 468 27.45 13.41 -3.53
N GLY A 469 27.82 12.15 -3.51
CA GLY A 469 27.95 11.32 -2.30
C GLY A 469 26.65 10.76 -1.72
N MET A 470 25.48 11.25 -2.16
CA MET A 470 24.18 10.73 -1.72
C MET A 470 23.89 9.34 -2.26
N THR A 471 23.00 8.63 -1.58
CA THR A 471 22.64 7.24 -1.89
C THR A 471 21.30 7.18 -2.61
N VAL A 472 21.31 6.60 -3.82
CA VAL A 472 20.14 6.31 -4.65
C VAL A 472 19.81 4.83 -4.55
N LEU A 473 18.57 4.51 -4.26
CA LEU A 473 18.04 3.14 -4.24
C LEU A 473 17.12 2.92 -5.44
N ASP A 474 17.35 1.83 -6.14
CA ASP A 474 16.45 1.33 -7.18
C ASP A 474 16.08 -0.11 -6.88
N PRO A 475 14.85 -0.35 -6.37
CA PRO A 475 14.41 -1.69 -5.99
C PRO A 475 14.02 -2.58 -7.18
N PHE A 476 14.09 -2.06 -8.42
CA PHE A 476 13.76 -2.75 -9.68
C PHE A 476 14.77 -2.36 -10.75
N ILE A 477 16.06 -2.54 -10.46
CA ILE A 477 17.19 -1.94 -11.22
C ILE A 477 17.26 -2.38 -12.68
N GLY A 478 16.70 -3.54 -13.05
CA GLY A 478 16.72 -4.09 -14.41
C GLY A 478 18.12 -4.09 -15.02
N ALA A 479 18.27 -3.44 -16.18
CA ALA A 479 19.53 -3.34 -16.89
C ALA A 479 20.53 -2.29 -16.33
N GLY A 480 20.29 -1.73 -15.12
CA GLY A 480 21.26 -0.92 -14.40
C GLY A 480 21.37 0.55 -14.79
N SER A 481 20.38 1.12 -15.47
CA SER A 481 20.42 2.54 -15.89
C SER A 481 20.68 3.49 -14.72
N THR A 482 20.03 3.28 -13.58
CA THR A 482 20.21 4.07 -12.35
C THR A 482 21.65 3.98 -11.83
N ALA A 483 22.23 2.78 -11.79
CA ALA A 483 23.60 2.58 -11.30
C ALA A 483 24.64 3.28 -12.20
N LEU A 484 24.48 3.21 -13.53
CA LEU A 484 25.37 3.88 -14.47
C LEU A 484 25.38 5.41 -14.27
N ILE A 485 24.19 6.00 -14.13
CA ILE A 485 24.07 7.45 -13.91
C ILE A 485 24.61 7.85 -12.53
N CYS A 486 24.38 7.05 -11.49
CA CYS A 486 24.96 7.30 -10.17
C CYS A 486 26.50 7.35 -10.23
N ILE A 487 27.13 6.40 -10.91
CA ILE A 487 28.59 6.37 -11.06
C ILE A 487 29.08 7.63 -11.77
N ASN A 488 28.48 7.99 -12.91
CA ASN A 488 28.87 9.16 -13.70
C ASN A 488 28.76 10.48 -12.92
N HIS A 489 27.78 10.54 -12.03
CA HIS A 489 27.51 11.75 -11.25
C HIS A 489 28.00 11.66 -9.79
N LYS A 490 28.85 10.72 -9.44
CA LYS A 490 29.44 10.52 -8.10
C LYS A 490 28.39 10.34 -7.00
N ARG A 491 27.29 9.64 -7.29
CA ARG A 491 26.32 9.21 -6.29
C ARG A 491 26.59 7.75 -5.95
N ASN A 492 26.28 7.35 -4.71
CA ASN A 492 26.21 5.95 -4.35
C ASN A 492 24.91 5.34 -4.84
N TYR A 493 24.92 4.06 -5.17
CA TYR A 493 23.70 3.34 -5.56
C TYR A 493 23.53 2.03 -4.78
N ILE A 494 22.28 1.61 -4.66
CA ILE A 494 21.87 0.26 -4.26
C ILE A 494 20.84 -0.16 -5.29
N GLY A 495 21.13 -1.22 -6.04
CA GLY A 495 20.20 -1.76 -7.04
C GLY A 495 19.77 -3.17 -6.67
N ILE A 496 18.46 -3.44 -6.74
CA ILE A 496 17.89 -4.76 -6.46
C ILE A 496 17.14 -5.23 -7.72
N ASP A 497 17.28 -6.48 -8.07
CA ASP A 497 16.44 -7.14 -9.08
C ASP A 497 16.29 -8.61 -8.74
N ILE A 498 15.13 -9.18 -9.02
CA ILE A 498 14.86 -10.60 -8.80
C ILE A 498 15.52 -11.48 -9.87
N ASP A 499 15.79 -10.92 -11.04
CA ASP A 499 16.32 -11.63 -12.20
C ASP A 499 17.85 -11.58 -12.22
N GLU A 500 18.49 -12.75 -12.09
CA GLU A 500 19.93 -12.89 -12.09
C GLU A 500 20.57 -12.47 -13.43
N GLU A 501 19.88 -12.67 -14.54
CA GLU A 501 20.35 -12.29 -15.88
C GLU A 501 20.45 -10.76 -16.00
N TYR A 502 19.45 -10.02 -15.51
CA TYR A 502 19.50 -8.57 -15.49
C TYR A 502 20.58 -8.02 -14.55
N ILE A 503 20.79 -8.66 -13.41
CA ILE A 503 21.91 -8.31 -12.52
C ILE A 503 23.27 -8.52 -13.21
N LYS A 504 23.43 -9.60 -13.99
CA LYS A 504 24.62 -9.86 -14.77
C LYS A 504 24.84 -8.79 -15.86
N VAL A 505 23.81 -8.51 -16.64
CA VAL A 505 23.82 -7.45 -17.65
C VAL A 505 24.20 -6.09 -17.04
N SER A 506 23.63 -5.74 -15.91
CA SER A 506 23.94 -4.50 -15.18
C SER A 506 25.40 -4.43 -14.76
N LYS A 507 25.97 -5.55 -14.25
CA LYS A 507 27.40 -5.64 -13.91
C LYS A 507 28.32 -5.47 -15.11
N GLU A 508 27.97 -6.07 -16.25
CA GLU A 508 28.72 -5.94 -17.49
C GLU A 508 28.73 -4.48 -17.98
N ARG A 509 27.57 -3.83 -18.02
CA ARG A 509 27.46 -2.41 -18.40
C ARG A 509 28.27 -1.48 -17.50
N ILE A 510 28.27 -1.73 -16.18
CA ILE A 510 29.09 -0.97 -15.23
C ILE A 510 30.59 -1.20 -15.50
N LYS A 511 30.99 -2.42 -15.85
CA LYS A 511 32.39 -2.73 -16.20
C LYS A 511 32.80 -2.01 -17.49
N GLU A 512 31.95 -2.02 -18.51
CA GLU A 512 32.16 -1.28 -19.77
C GLU A 512 32.35 0.22 -19.51
N LEU A 513 31.46 0.83 -18.69
CA LEU A 513 31.56 2.24 -18.33
C LEU A 513 32.89 2.58 -17.67
N LYS A 514 33.37 1.74 -16.73
CA LYS A 514 34.66 1.96 -16.06
C LYS A 514 35.86 1.87 -16.98
N ASN A 515 35.77 1.07 -18.04
CA ASN A 515 36.81 0.88 -19.02
C ASN A 515 36.81 1.95 -20.13
N THR A 516 35.70 2.72 -20.25
CA THR A 516 35.55 3.76 -21.27
C THR A 516 35.11 5.08 -20.60
N PRO A 517 36.02 5.83 -19.94
CA PRO A 517 35.68 6.98 -19.09
C PRO A 517 35.08 8.20 -19.79
N THR A 518 34.91 8.18 -21.10
CA THR A 518 34.60 9.36 -21.93
C THR A 518 33.38 9.21 -22.83
N LEU A 519 32.26 8.71 -22.33
CA LEU A 519 31.03 8.56 -23.13
C LEU A 519 29.88 9.51 -22.70
N PHE A 520 30.19 10.61 -22.01
CA PHE A 520 29.17 11.66 -21.75
C PHE A 520 29.78 13.07 -21.71
#